data_628fc82e9934a6bbf80bfeb1ff992f4e
#
_entry.id   628fc82e9934a6bbf80bfeb1ff992f4e
#
_cell.length_a   1.000
_cell.length_b   1.000
_cell.length_c   1.000
_cell.angle_alpha   90.00
_cell.angle_beta   90.00
_cell.angle_gamma   90.00
#
_symmetry.space_group_name_H-M   'P 1'
#
loop_
_entity.id
_entity.type
_entity.pdbx_description
1 polymer ?
#
loop_
_entity_poly.entity_id
_entity_poly.type
_entity_poly.pdbx_seq_one_letter_code
_entity_poly.pdbx_strand_id
1 'polypeptide(L)'
;AHATSRWEVRGFEAMEEELARGEPVIFTVWHQRLMMAPYMFNQDLGKFCSLTSAARAGRMVGRTLGLFGFDTIPMSSHQRHVALSREVLRRMADGYTIGIAVDGPRGPARIASTVPLVWARSTGKKVFVLAWASRRCVIFPSWDRFMMPLPFSRGVLLCREWTEEVPRKMDEETTEALRQKL
;
A
#
# COMPACT_ATOMS: atom_id res chain seq x y z
N ALA A 1 2.04 9.35 17.97
CA ALA A 1 0.81 8.58 18.16
C ALA A 1 1.10 7.07 18.27
N HIS A 2 1.94 6.48 17.40
CA HIS A 2 2.23 5.04 17.45
C HIS A 2 2.83 4.63 18.81
N ALA A 3 3.94 5.21 19.21
CA ALA A 3 4.67 4.85 20.45
C ALA A 3 3.91 5.15 21.76
N THR A 4 2.92 6.03 21.73
CA THR A 4 2.15 6.45 22.91
C THR A 4 0.76 5.83 22.98
N SER A 5 0.41 4.97 22.04
CA SER A 5 -0.88 4.29 21.96
C SER A 5 -0.71 2.78 21.98
N ARG A 6 -1.77 2.07 22.37
CA ARG A 6 -1.80 0.60 22.32
C ARG A 6 -2.39 0.16 20.99
N TRP A 7 -1.64 -0.63 20.24
CA TRP A 7 -2.05 -1.17 18.95
C TRP A 7 -2.18 -2.68 19.05
N GLU A 8 -3.33 -3.17 18.65
CA GLU A 8 -3.56 -4.58 18.41
C GLU A 8 -3.22 -4.87 16.94
N VAL A 9 -2.49 -5.93 16.69
CA VAL A 9 -2.06 -6.34 15.34
C VAL A 9 -2.80 -7.62 14.99
N ARG A 10 -3.44 -7.67 13.83
CA ARG A 10 -4.27 -8.81 13.39
C ARG A 10 -4.03 -9.17 11.94
N GLY A 11 -3.83 -10.46 11.66
CA GLY A 11 -3.83 -11.05 10.32
C GLY A 11 -2.57 -10.76 9.50
N PHE A 12 -1.44 -10.45 10.16
CA PHE A 12 -0.16 -10.19 9.49
C PHE A 12 0.61 -11.47 9.18
N GLU A 13 0.24 -12.58 9.79
CA GLU A 13 0.97 -13.86 9.76
C GLU A 13 1.24 -14.33 8.34
N ALA A 14 0.23 -14.33 7.47
CA ALA A 14 0.36 -14.76 6.08
C ALA A 14 1.31 -13.86 5.27
N MET A 15 1.32 -12.54 5.52
CA MET A 15 2.25 -11.62 4.86
C MET A 15 3.68 -11.82 5.37
N GLU A 16 3.86 -11.97 6.66
CA GLU A 16 5.17 -12.20 7.29
C GLU A 16 5.78 -13.54 6.85
N GLU A 17 4.97 -14.59 6.69
CA GLU A 17 5.40 -15.86 6.13
C GLU A 17 5.90 -15.75 4.68
N GLU A 18 5.23 -14.97 3.81
CA GLU A 18 5.72 -14.70 2.45
C GLU A 18 7.07 -13.98 2.49
N LEU A 19 7.16 -12.93 3.29
CA LEU A 19 8.39 -12.14 3.42
C LEU A 19 9.55 -12.96 3.99
N ALA A 20 9.29 -13.82 4.98
CA ALA A 20 10.29 -14.71 5.56
C ALA A 20 10.83 -15.75 4.57
N ARG A 21 10.03 -16.12 3.55
CA ARG A 21 10.49 -16.94 2.41
C ARG A 21 11.28 -16.16 1.35
N GLY A 22 11.47 -14.87 1.55
CA GLY A 22 12.11 -13.98 0.58
C GLY A 22 11.19 -13.56 -0.57
N GLU A 23 9.89 -13.81 -0.44
CA GLU A 23 8.89 -13.49 -1.47
C GLU A 23 8.31 -12.08 -1.24
N PRO A 24 8.60 -11.11 -2.11
CA PRO A 24 8.02 -9.78 -2.00
C PRO A 24 6.53 -9.80 -2.33
N VAL A 25 5.78 -8.91 -1.71
CA VAL A 25 4.33 -8.82 -1.86
C VAL A 25 3.88 -7.47 -2.41
N ILE A 26 2.63 -7.37 -2.79
CA ILE A 26 1.97 -6.10 -3.13
C ILE A 26 1.18 -5.66 -1.90
N PHE A 27 1.65 -4.58 -1.28
CA PHE A 27 1.09 -3.98 -0.09
C PHE A 27 0.13 -2.87 -0.49
N THR A 28 -1.14 -3.01 -0.19
CA THR A 28 -2.17 -2.07 -0.58
C THR A 28 -2.83 -1.42 0.63
N VAL A 29 -3.10 -0.12 0.53
CA VAL A 29 -3.75 0.67 1.57
C VAL A 29 -4.59 1.76 0.93
N TRP A 30 -5.66 2.21 1.59
CA TRP A 30 -6.38 3.42 1.18
C TRP A 30 -5.56 4.68 1.48
N HIS A 31 -5.61 5.69 0.62
CA HIS A 31 -4.92 6.96 0.83
C HIS A 31 -5.29 7.59 2.19
N GLN A 32 -6.53 7.46 2.59
CA GLN A 32 -7.02 7.85 3.91
C GLN A 32 -6.19 7.26 5.07
N ARG A 33 -5.61 6.08 4.90
CA ARG A 33 -4.94 5.28 5.94
C ARG A 33 -3.42 5.33 5.89
N LEU A 34 -2.83 6.14 5.03
CA LEU A 34 -1.38 6.18 4.80
C LEU A 34 -0.56 6.49 6.05
N MET A 35 -1.11 7.24 7.02
CA MET A 35 -0.36 7.70 8.20
C MET A 35 0.27 6.58 9.01
N MET A 36 -0.36 5.42 9.07
CA MET A 36 0.14 4.27 9.83
C MET A 36 0.81 3.20 8.96
N ALA A 37 0.80 3.34 7.64
CA ALA A 37 1.37 2.37 6.72
C ALA A 37 2.85 2.02 7.04
N PRO A 38 3.74 2.98 7.40
CA PRO A 38 5.13 2.65 7.75
C PRO A 38 5.29 1.70 8.95
N TYR A 39 4.30 1.66 9.84
CA TYR A 39 4.32 0.79 11.02
C TYR A 39 3.70 -0.59 10.77
N MET A 40 3.21 -0.83 9.55
CA MET A 40 2.53 -2.06 9.16
C MET A 40 3.44 -2.99 8.34
N PHE A 41 4.69 -2.62 8.12
CA PHE A 41 5.68 -3.43 7.41
C PHE A 41 6.89 -3.68 8.31
N ASN A 42 7.24 -4.96 8.47
CA ASN A 42 8.42 -5.38 9.21
C ASN A 42 9.64 -5.39 8.28
N GLN A 43 10.56 -4.44 8.48
CA GLN A 43 11.76 -4.28 7.66
C GLN A 43 12.80 -5.37 7.87
N ASP A 44 12.75 -6.08 9.00
CA ASP A 44 13.65 -7.21 9.26
C ASP A 44 13.34 -8.40 8.34
N LEU A 45 12.12 -8.43 7.76
CA LEU A 45 11.66 -9.48 6.88
C LEU A 45 11.83 -9.17 5.39
N GLY A 46 12.16 -7.91 5.02
CA GLY A 46 12.32 -7.60 3.61
C GLY A 46 12.47 -6.11 3.28
N LYS A 47 12.69 -5.84 2.00
CA LYS A 47 12.83 -4.49 1.46
C LYS A 47 11.45 -3.94 1.07
N PHE A 48 11.26 -2.65 1.28
CA PHE A 48 10.00 -1.99 0.93
C PHE A 48 10.23 -0.77 0.04
N CYS A 49 9.41 -0.64 -0.98
CA CYS A 49 9.42 0.51 -1.87
C CYS A 49 7.99 1.03 -2.06
N SER A 50 7.78 2.31 -1.74
CA SER A 50 6.46 2.95 -1.88
C SER A 50 6.39 3.83 -3.12
N LEU A 51 5.24 3.85 -3.77
CA LEU A 51 4.96 4.82 -4.81
C LEU A 51 4.56 6.17 -4.18
N THR A 52 5.24 7.24 -4.59
CA THR A 52 4.98 8.59 -4.11
C THR A 52 4.73 9.55 -5.28
N SER A 53 3.97 10.62 -5.06
CA SER A 53 3.81 11.66 -6.07
C SER A 53 5.13 12.44 -6.28
N ALA A 54 5.45 12.78 -7.52
CA ALA A 54 6.57 13.68 -7.84
C ALA A 54 6.31 15.15 -7.45
N ALA A 55 5.09 15.51 -7.04
CA ALA A 55 4.76 16.82 -6.53
C ALA A 55 5.47 17.12 -5.19
N ARG A 56 5.50 18.40 -4.78
CA ARG A 56 6.19 18.82 -3.54
C ARG A 56 5.77 18.00 -2.31
N ALA A 57 4.46 17.79 -2.13
CA ALA A 57 3.94 16.99 -1.02
C ALA A 57 4.43 15.52 -1.07
N GLY A 58 4.39 14.89 -2.26
CA GLY A 58 4.87 13.53 -2.44
C GLY A 58 6.37 13.38 -2.19
N ARG A 59 7.19 14.39 -2.56
CA ARG A 59 8.62 14.41 -2.22
C ARG A 59 8.87 14.51 -0.71
N MET A 60 8.04 15.27 0.02
CA MET A 60 8.11 15.32 1.48
C MET A 60 7.79 13.95 2.09
N VAL A 61 6.71 13.32 1.64
CA VAL A 61 6.34 11.95 2.05
C VAL A 61 7.49 10.98 1.76
N GLY A 62 8.07 11.03 0.55
CA GLY A 62 9.21 10.18 0.19
C GLY A 62 10.41 10.36 1.12
N ARG A 63 10.77 11.60 1.49
CA ARG A 63 11.83 11.86 2.47
C ARG A 63 11.48 11.29 3.85
N THR A 64 10.23 11.44 4.28
CA THR A 64 9.77 10.88 5.56
C THR A 64 9.86 9.35 5.54
N LEU A 65 9.43 8.70 4.45
CA LEU A 65 9.55 7.26 4.29
C LEU A 65 11.02 6.79 4.31
N GLY A 66 11.93 7.58 3.73
CA GLY A 66 13.37 7.33 3.82
C GLY A 66 13.91 7.30 5.25
N LEU A 67 13.36 8.10 6.18
CA LEU A 67 13.70 8.03 7.61
C LEU A 67 13.25 6.72 8.27
N PHE A 68 12.28 6.05 7.69
CA PHE A 68 11.87 4.69 8.06
C PHE A 68 12.65 3.60 7.32
N GLY A 69 13.66 3.96 6.51
CA GLY A 69 14.43 2.98 5.72
C GLY A 69 13.72 2.46 4.46
N PHE A 70 12.64 3.11 4.03
CA PHE A 70 11.89 2.70 2.84
C PHE A 70 12.38 3.43 1.58
N ASP A 71 12.50 2.69 0.50
CA ASP A 71 12.71 3.25 -0.83
C ASP A 71 11.41 3.84 -1.41
N THR A 72 11.54 4.74 -2.37
CA THR A 72 10.39 5.33 -3.04
C THR A 72 10.58 5.42 -4.55
N ILE A 73 9.48 5.22 -5.29
CA ILE A 73 9.41 5.49 -6.73
C ILE A 73 8.53 6.73 -6.93
N PRO A 74 9.09 7.87 -7.39
CA PRO A 74 8.30 9.05 -7.66
C PRO A 74 7.47 8.87 -8.94
N MET A 75 6.16 9.01 -8.84
CA MET A 75 5.23 9.00 -9.97
C MET A 75 5.03 10.43 -10.50
N SER A 76 5.38 10.69 -11.74
CA SER A 76 5.02 11.94 -12.40
C SER A 76 3.73 11.78 -13.21
N SER A 77 2.95 12.86 -13.33
CA SER A 77 1.74 12.87 -14.17
C SER A 77 2.04 12.70 -15.67
N HIS A 78 3.28 12.93 -16.07
CA HIS A 78 3.76 12.80 -17.46
C HIS A 78 4.45 11.46 -17.74
N GLN A 79 4.69 10.66 -16.72
CA GLN A 79 5.30 9.35 -16.87
C GLN A 79 4.28 8.37 -17.45
N ARG A 80 4.64 7.74 -18.57
CA ARG A 80 3.77 6.70 -19.16
C ARG A 80 3.59 5.57 -18.14
N HIS A 81 2.35 5.13 -17.92
CA HIS A 81 2.02 4.03 -17.00
C HIS A 81 2.87 2.78 -17.23
N VAL A 82 3.27 2.54 -18.48
CA VAL A 82 4.16 1.43 -18.87
C VAL A 82 5.56 1.55 -18.24
N ALA A 83 6.14 2.74 -18.23
CA ALA A 83 7.47 2.95 -17.65
C ALA A 83 7.45 2.77 -16.13
N LEU A 84 6.40 3.26 -15.48
CA LEU A 84 6.20 3.04 -14.04
C LEU A 84 6.03 1.56 -13.71
N SER A 85 5.19 0.85 -14.48
CA SER A 85 4.99 -0.59 -14.27
C SER A 85 6.28 -1.38 -14.46
N ARG A 86 7.10 -1.06 -15.47
CA ARG A 86 8.41 -1.70 -15.65
C ARG A 86 9.33 -1.48 -14.46
N GLU A 87 9.40 -0.27 -13.92
CA GLU A 87 10.21 0.02 -12.73
C GLU A 87 9.72 -0.76 -11.51
N VAL A 88 8.40 -0.82 -11.29
CA VAL A 88 7.79 -1.62 -10.22
C VAL A 88 8.14 -3.10 -10.38
N LEU A 89 7.95 -3.66 -11.57
CA LEU A 89 8.25 -5.08 -11.83
C LEU A 89 9.74 -5.39 -11.61
N ARG A 90 10.64 -4.47 -12.01
CA ARG A 90 12.08 -4.58 -11.76
C ARG A 90 12.37 -4.59 -10.25
N ARG A 91 11.79 -3.65 -9.49
CA ARG A 91 11.97 -3.60 -8.04
C ARG A 91 11.46 -4.87 -7.35
N MET A 92 10.32 -5.39 -7.80
CA MET A 92 9.80 -6.67 -7.27
C MET A 92 10.74 -7.84 -7.58
N ALA A 93 11.33 -7.89 -8.77
CA ALA A 93 12.36 -8.87 -9.12
C ALA A 93 13.64 -8.75 -8.26
N ASP A 94 13.97 -7.52 -7.83
CA ASP A 94 15.07 -7.22 -6.90
C ASP A 94 14.70 -7.49 -5.41
N GLY A 95 13.54 -8.10 -5.15
CA GLY A 95 13.07 -8.50 -3.82
C GLY A 95 12.37 -7.40 -3.01
N TYR A 96 11.91 -6.33 -3.66
CA TYR A 96 11.17 -5.27 -2.98
C TYR A 96 9.67 -5.55 -2.92
N THR A 97 9.08 -5.51 -1.75
CA THR A 97 7.64 -5.32 -1.57
C THR A 97 7.25 -3.94 -2.06
N ILE A 98 6.16 -3.85 -2.81
CA ILE A 98 5.68 -2.58 -3.37
C ILE A 98 4.45 -2.11 -2.63
N GLY A 99 4.54 -0.92 -2.03
CA GLY A 99 3.43 -0.24 -1.37
C GLY A 99 2.71 0.76 -2.27
N ILE A 100 1.39 0.68 -2.32
CA ILE A 100 0.55 1.57 -3.10
C ILE A 100 -0.72 2.00 -2.35
N ALA A 101 -1.05 3.30 -2.43
CA ALA A 101 -2.39 3.78 -2.12
C ALA A 101 -3.31 3.47 -3.30
N VAL A 102 -4.27 2.55 -3.10
CA VAL A 102 -5.05 1.98 -4.20
C VAL A 102 -5.99 2.96 -4.89
N ASP A 103 -6.46 3.99 -4.20
CA ASP A 103 -7.30 5.06 -4.74
C ASP A 103 -6.47 6.22 -5.35
N GLY A 104 -5.15 6.09 -5.34
CA GLY A 104 -4.23 7.03 -5.97
C GLY A 104 -4.25 8.44 -5.34
N PRO A 105 -3.40 9.35 -5.84
CA PRO A 105 -3.20 10.66 -5.21
C PRO A 105 -4.28 11.70 -5.52
N ARG A 106 -5.22 11.39 -6.40
CA ARG A 106 -6.29 12.30 -6.85
C ARG A 106 -7.69 11.74 -6.64
N GLY A 107 -7.79 10.51 -6.13
CA GLY A 107 -9.08 9.83 -5.95
C GLY A 107 -9.75 9.37 -7.26
N PRO A 108 -11.03 9.10 -7.22
CA PRO A 108 -11.94 9.33 -6.09
C PRO A 108 -11.66 8.42 -4.88
N ALA A 109 -11.96 8.93 -3.69
CA ALA A 109 -11.70 8.21 -2.45
C ALA A 109 -12.43 6.86 -2.39
N ARG A 110 -11.73 5.83 -1.92
CA ARG A 110 -12.25 4.46 -1.77
C ARG A 110 -12.74 3.80 -3.06
N ILE A 111 -12.19 4.23 -4.18
CA ILE A 111 -12.34 3.53 -5.47
C ILE A 111 -10.97 3.02 -5.84
N ALA A 112 -10.77 1.71 -5.74
CA ALA A 112 -9.48 1.11 -6.03
C ALA A 112 -9.14 1.24 -7.52
N SER A 113 -7.88 1.47 -7.84
CA SER A 113 -7.36 1.35 -9.19
C SER A 113 -7.11 -0.12 -9.55
N THR A 114 -7.03 -0.41 -10.83
CA THR A 114 -6.70 -1.75 -11.34
C THR A 114 -5.21 -2.09 -11.26
N VAL A 115 -4.38 -1.14 -10.84
CA VAL A 115 -2.91 -1.26 -10.85
C VAL A 115 -2.40 -2.45 -10.05
N PRO A 116 -2.86 -2.71 -8.81
CA PRO A 116 -2.44 -3.89 -8.05
C PRO A 116 -2.76 -5.20 -8.74
N LEU A 117 -3.92 -5.27 -9.44
CA LEU A 117 -4.33 -6.46 -10.20
C LEU A 117 -3.38 -6.73 -11.38
N VAL A 118 -3.00 -5.68 -12.11
CA VAL A 118 -2.04 -5.78 -13.21
C VAL A 118 -0.69 -6.29 -12.72
N TRP A 119 -0.22 -5.80 -11.57
CA TRP A 119 1.05 -6.25 -11.00
C TRP A 119 0.97 -7.67 -10.46
N ALA A 120 -0.10 -8.02 -9.73
CA ALA A 120 -0.34 -9.39 -9.26
C ALA A 120 -0.33 -10.39 -10.42
N ARG A 121 -1.06 -10.06 -11.51
CA ARG A 121 -1.07 -10.89 -12.74
C ARG A 121 0.32 -11.04 -13.38
N SER A 122 1.09 -9.94 -13.43
CA SER A 122 2.38 -9.93 -14.13
C SER A 122 3.50 -10.60 -13.33
N THR A 123 3.40 -10.62 -12.00
CA THR A 123 4.44 -11.12 -11.10
C THR A 123 4.09 -12.43 -10.42
N GLY A 124 2.80 -12.79 -10.37
CA GLY A 124 2.30 -13.90 -9.55
C GLY A 124 2.39 -13.63 -8.03
N LYS A 125 2.74 -12.39 -7.63
CA LYS A 125 2.91 -12.06 -6.22
C LYS A 125 1.57 -11.80 -5.54
N LYS A 126 1.48 -12.14 -4.27
CA LYS A 126 0.28 -11.95 -3.45
C LYS A 126 0.00 -10.49 -3.16
N VAL A 127 -1.27 -10.16 -3.07
CA VAL A 127 -1.75 -8.84 -2.69
C VAL A 127 -2.25 -8.88 -1.25
N PHE A 128 -1.80 -7.94 -0.44
CA PHE A 128 -2.27 -7.76 0.93
C PHE A 128 -2.95 -6.40 1.08
N VAL A 129 -4.14 -6.42 1.65
CA VAL A 129 -4.94 -5.23 1.95
C VAL A 129 -4.74 -4.89 3.41
N LEU A 130 -4.32 -3.65 3.66
CA LEU A 130 -4.01 -3.18 4.98
C LEU A 130 -4.90 -2.01 5.37
N ALA A 131 -5.31 -2.03 6.63
CA ALA A 131 -6.11 -0.98 7.22
C ALA A 131 -5.75 -0.77 8.68
N TRP A 132 -6.15 0.37 9.22
CA TRP A 132 -6.07 0.62 10.65
C TRP A 132 -7.28 1.40 11.13
N ALA A 133 -7.57 1.28 12.41
CA ALA A 133 -8.53 2.12 13.08
C ALA A 133 -7.99 2.54 14.45
N SER A 134 -8.39 3.70 14.91
CA SER A 134 -8.06 4.19 16.25
C SER A 134 -9.30 4.79 16.90
N ARG A 135 -9.45 4.55 18.21
CA ARG A 135 -10.56 5.10 18.98
C ARG A 135 -10.59 6.64 18.95
N ARG A 136 -9.40 7.26 18.90
CA ARG A 136 -9.23 8.71 18.81
C ARG A 136 -8.42 9.06 17.57
N CYS A 137 -9.04 9.75 16.64
CA CYS A 137 -8.39 10.22 15.41
C CYS A 137 -8.98 11.56 14.97
N VAL A 138 -8.19 12.34 14.26
CA VAL A 138 -8.63 13.49 13.49
C VAL A 138 -8.87 13.04 12.06
N ILE A 139 -9.99 13.44 11.48
CA ILE A 139 -10.32 13.26 10.07
C ILE A 139 -10.26 14.63 9.41
N PHE A 140 -9.34 14.79 8.45
CA PHE A 140 -9.18 16.05 7.73
C PHE A 140 -10.26 16.22 6.67
N PRO A 141 -10.70 17.43 6.38
CA PRO A 141 -11.67 17.74 5.31
C PRO A 141 -10.98 17.74 3.93
N SER A 142 -10.15 16.72 3.64
CA SER A 142 -9.51 16.48 2.35
C SER A 142 -10.37 15.56 1.48
N TRP A 143 -10.05 15.46 0.17
CA TRP A 143 -10.77 14.57 -0.76
C TRP A 143 -10.81 13.11 -0.30
N ASP A 144 -9.71 12.64 0.32
CA ASP A 144 -9.53 11.28 0.84
C ASP A 144 -10.00 11.12 2.28
N ARG A 145 -10.40 12.21 2.95
CA ARG A 145 -10.71 12.25 4.38
C ARG A 145 -9.57 11.66 5.20
N PHE A 146 -8.35 12.11 4.94
CA PHE A 146 -7.13 11.64 5.57
C PHE A 146 -7.27 11.52 7.08
N MET A 147 -6.82 10.40 7.63
CA MET A 147 -6.95 10.12 9.06
C MET A 147 -5.59 10.19 9.76
N MET A 148 -5.57 10.88 10.89
CA MET A 148 -4.42 10.96 11.79
C MET A 148 -4.80 10.44 13.17
N PRO A 149 -4.16 9.37 13.67
CA PRO A 149 -4.44 8.88 15.02
C PRO A 149 -3.89 9.86 16.05
N LEU A 150 -4.65 10.05 17.13
CA LEU A 150 -4.20 10.85 18.26
C LEU A 150 -3.36 10.00 19.23
N PRO A 151 -2.43 10.63 19.96
CA PRO A 151 -1.67 9.94 21.00
C PRO A 151 -2.56 9.47 22.15
N PHE A 152 -2.04 8.54 22.99
CA PHE A 152 -2.71 7.98 24.16
C PHE A 152 -4.07 7.34 23.83
N SER A 153 -4.13 6.63 22.70
CA SER A 153 -5.33 5.96 22.22
C SER A 153 -5.18 4.44 22.22
N ARG A 154 -6.21 3.78 21.75
CA ARG A 154 -6.18 2.35 21.38
C ARG A 154 -6.56 2.23 19.91
N GLY A 155 -5.87 1.35 19.20
CA GLY A 155 -6.13 1.11 17.80
C GLY A 155 -5.87 -0.32 17.41
N VAL A 156 -6.20 -0.63 16.17
CA VAL A 156 -5.93 -1.91 15.53
C VAL A 156 -5.25 -1.68 14.19
N LEU A 157 -4.26 -2.48 13.89
CA LEU A 157 -3.64 -2.65 12.58
C LEU A 157 -4.16 -3.97 12.00
N LEU A 158 -4.65 -3.93 10.80
CA LEU A 158 -5.27 -5.08 10.11
C LEU A 158 -4.52 -5.36 8.81
N CYS A 159 -4.23 -6.61 8.59
CA CYS A 159 -3.72 -7.12 7.32
C CYS A 159 -4.58 -8.30 6.87
N ARG A 160 -4.88 -8.37 5.59
CA ARG A 160 -5.60 -9.50 5.00
C ARG A 160 -5.04 -9.79 3.62
N GLU A 161 -4.76 -11.06 3.36
CA GLU A 161 -4.49 -11.50 2.00
C GLU A 161 -5.73 -11.33 1.14
N TRP A 162 -5.55 -10.73 -0.04
CA TRP A 162 -6.58 -10.69 -1.07
C TRP A 162 -6.46 -11.96 -1.90
N THR A 163 -7.42 -12.87 -1.75
CA THR A 163 -7.33 -14.26 -2.22
C THR A 163 -8.03 -14.49 -3.56
N GLU A 164 -8.54 -13.43 -4.21
CA GLU A 164 -9.19 -13.58 -5.51
C GLU A 164 -8.15 -13.96 -6.58
N GLU A 165 -8.48 -14.94 -7.39
CA GLU A 165 -7.62 -15.34 -8.49
C GLU A 165 -7.66 -14.30 -9.61
N VAL A 166 -6.48 -13.86 -10.06
CA VAL A 166 -6.35 -12.90 -11.16
C VAL A 166 -6.06 -13.67 -12.46
N PRO A 167 -7.04 -13.79 -13.36
CA PRO A 167 -6.85 -14.55 -14.60
C PRO A 167 -5.79 -13.93 -15.51
N ARG A 168 -5.10 -14.76 -16.29
CA ARG A 168 -4.11 -14.28 -17.28
C ARG A 168 -4.74 -13.39 -18.36
N LYS A 169 -5.97 -13.70 -18.77
CA LYS A 169 -6.77 -12.86 -19.67
C LYS A 169 -7.90 -12.26 -18.85
N MET A 170 -7.99 -10.96 -18.81
CA MET A 170 -9.07 -10.23 -18.15
C MET A 170 -9.73 -9.35 -19.21
N ASP A 171 -11.04 -9.47 -19.33
CA ASP A 171 -11.89 -8.48 -19.99
C ASP A 171 -12.19 -7.32 -19.02
N GLU A 172 -12.91 -6.33 -19.52
CA GLU A 172 -13.25 -5.15 -18.75
C GLU A 172 -14.18 -5.48 -17.57
N GLU A 173 -15.13 -6.41 -17.77
CA GLU A 173 -16.09 -6.84 -16.76
C GLU A 173 -15.39 -7.58 -15.61
N THR A 174 -14.53 -8.55 -15.91
CA THR A 174 -13.74 -9.28 -14.92
C THR A 174 -12.82 -8.34 -14.15
N THR A 175 -12.17 -7.40 -14.85
CA THR A 175 -11.29 -6.41 -14.23
C THR A 175 -12.05 -5.53 -13.26
N GLU A 176 -13.25 -5.06 -13.63
CA GLU A 176 -14.08 -4.24 -12.75
C GLU A 176 -14.61 -5.03 -11.54
N ALA A 177 -15.05 -6.26 -11.75
CA ALA A 177 -15.51 -7.13 -10.65
C ALA A 177 -14.39 -7.39 -9.62
N LEU A 178 -13.17 -7.67 -10.08
CA LEU A 178 -12.02 -7.86 -9.19
C LEU A 178 -11.60 -6.56 -8.48
N ARG A 179 -11.67 -5.43 -9.18
CA ARG A 179 -11.39 -4.12 -8.60
C ARG A 179 -12.34 -3.77 -7.45
N GLN A 180 -13.61 -4.14 -7.56
CA GLN A 180 -14.61 -3.90 -6.51
C GLN A 180 -14.37 -4.76 -5.26
N LYS A 181 -13.69 -5.89 -5.40
CA LYS A 181 -13.34 -6.78 -4.29
C LYS A 181 -12.01 -6.43 -3.61
N LEU A 182 -11.23 -5.56 -4.24
CA LEU A 182 -9.97 -5.08 -3.70
C LEU A 182 -10.20 -3.93 -2.68
#